data_852d798e5db39fa362afcebab662ad4e
#
_entry.id   852d798e5db39fa362afcebab662ad4e
#
_cell.length_a   1.000
_cell.length_b   1.000
_cell.length_c   1.000
_cell.angle_alpha   90.00
_cell.angle_beta   90.00
_cell.angle_gamma   90.00
#
_symmetry.space_group_name_H-M   'P 1'
#
loop_
_entity.id
_entity.type
_entity.pdbx_description
1 polymer ?
#
loop_
_entity_poly.entity_id
_entity_poly.type
_entity_poly.pdbx_seq_one_letter_code
_entity_poly.pdbx_strand_id
1 'polypeptide(L)'
;MKLLSVNHLSKRYPGFALQQVSFSVYPGRIMGLIGKNGAGKSTTLKSILNMVHPDSGDVKMFGMDFYQHEKECKQQIGVVFGGVDFYPLKKLSSITAVTRRFYNAWDQEKYEHYLNLFDLDDEKKFKELSNGMKVKYLLSLALSHHAKLLILDEPTSGLDPVSRDELLHIFKRITADKARSILFSTHITSDLDRCADDITYIQNGNVLKSADKDAFLRSFDHLRTSEDKQPLTLEEIMLRTERSDFDETAL
;
A
#
# COMPACT_ATOMS: atom_id res chain seq x y z
N MET A 1 -8.49 -5.59 17.72
CA MET A 1 -7.00 -5.62 17.84
C MET A 1 -6.45 -5.00 16.57
N LYS A 2 -5.37 -4.20 16.63
CA LYS A 2 -4.72 -3.61 15.45
C LYS A 2 -3.79 -4.65 14.81
N LEU A 3 -3.80 -4.76 13.49
CA LEU A 3 -2.88 -5.63 12.74
C LEU A 3 -1.52 -4.96 12.56
N LEU A 4 -1.54 -3.65 12.25
CA LEU A 4 -0.38 -2.77 12.19
C LEU A 4 -0.69 -1.52 13.02
N SER A 5 0.26 -1.08 13.84
CA SER A 5 0.23 0.21 14.53
C SER A 5 1.55 0.92 14.30
N VAL A 6 1.49 2.10 13.73
CA VAL A 6 2.61 3.02 13.51
C VAL A 6 2.42 4.18 14.46
N ASN A 7 3.41 4.49 15.30
CA ASN A 7 3.33 5.54 16.30
C ASN A 7 4.55 6.46 16.19
N HIS A 8 4.29 7.74 15.91
CA HIS A 8 5.29 8.83 15.87
C HIS A 8 6.52 8.53 15.01
N LEU A 9 6.33 7.76 13.91
CA LEU A 9 7.41 7.37 13.01
C LEU A 9 8.00 8.59 12.33
N SER A 10 9.31 8.78 12.49
CA SER A 10 10.01 9.94 11.93
C SER A 10 11.27 9.50 11.18
N LYS A 11 11.57 10.18 10.05
CA LYS A 11 12.77 9.96 9.25
C LYS A 11 13.18 11.24 8.56
N ARG A 12 14.45 11.63 8.69
CA ARG A 12 15.00 12.84 8.07
C ARG A 12 15.94 12.49 6.92
N TYR A 13 15.85 13.30 5.87
CA TYR A 13 16.75 13.36 4.74
C TYR A 13 17.11 14.82 4.45
N PRO A 14 18.20 15.10 3.72
CA PRO A 14 18.39 16.44 3.16
C PRO A 14 17.19 16.87 2.32
N GLY A 15 16.52 17.95 2.73
CA GLY A 15 15.35 18.50 2.00
C GLY A 15 14.01 17.83 2.22
N PHE A 16 13.92 16.75 3.03
CA PHE A 16 12.66 16.08 3.32
C PHE A 16 12.65 15.39 4.70
N ALA A 17 11.53 15.41 5.39
CA ALA A 17 11.36 14.64 6.62
C ALA A 17 9.95 14.05 6.75
N LEU A 18 9.86 12.80 7.20
CA LEU A 18 8.67 12.27 7.84
C LEU A 18 8.63 12.78 9.28
N GLN A 19 7.47 13.28 9.73
CA GLN A 19 7.31 13.90 11.03
C GLN A 19 6.18 13.22 11.81
N GLN A 20 6.56 12.37 12.77
CA GLN A 20 5.63 11.74 13.73
C GLN A 20 4.42 11.04 13.08
N VAL A 21 4.64 10.36 11.97
CA VAL A 21 3.60 9.63 11.24
C VAL A 21 2.98 8.58 12.14
N SER A 22 1.65 8.66 12.32
CA SER A 22 0.89 7.75 13.18
C SER A 22 -0.39 7.30 12.50
N PHE A 23 -0.60 5.99 12.39
CA PHE A 23 -1.84 5.39 11.90
C PHE A 23 -1.94 3.91 12.25
N SER A 24 -3.06 3.28 11.95
CA SER A 24 -3.26 1.86 12.27
C SER A 24 -4.06 1.15 11.19
N VAL A 25 -3.69 -0.11 10.89
CA VAL A 25 -4.45 -1.00 10.01
C VAL A 25 -5.17 -2.05 10.84
N TYR A 26 -6.43 -2.28 10.54
CA TYR A 26 -7.28 -3.24 11.23
C TYR A 26 -7.47 -4.52 10.40
N PRO A 27 -7.74 -5.68 11.03
CA PRO A 27 -7.98 -6.92 10.32
C PRO A 27 -9.15 -6.85 9.34
N GLY A 28 -8.98 -7.45 8.16
CA GLY A 28 -10.01 -7.54 7.15
C GLY A 28 -10.32 -6.23 6.43
N ARG A 29 -9.44 -5.23 6.51
CA ARG A 29 -9.66 -3.90 5.93
C ARG A 29 -8.60 -3.54 4.91
N ILE A 30 -8.99 -2.69 3.98
CA ILE A 30 -8.12 -2.06 2.99
C ILE A 30 -7.86 -0.62 3.44
N MET A 31 -6.60 -0.34 3.81
CA MET A 31 -6.13 1.01 4.14
C MET A 31 -5.43 1.63 2.94
N GLY A 32 -5.92 2.77 2.48
CA GLY A 32 -5.26 3.60 1.47
C GLY A 32 -4.37 4.66 2.10
N LEU A 33 -3.10 4.70 1.69
CA LEU A 33 -2.14 5.74 2.05
C LEU A 33 -2.05 6.73 0.88
N ILE A 34 -2.72 7.88 0.98
CA ILE A 34 -2.84 8.86 -0.10
C ILE A 34 -1.94 10.08 0.13
N GLY A 35 -1.50 10.70 -0.96
CA GLY A 35 -0.74 11.95 -1.00
C GLY A 35 -0.06 12.14 -2.35
N LYS A 36 0.41 13.36 -2.63
CA LYS A 36 1.19 13.67 -3.85
C LYS A 36 2.47 12.84 -3.96
N ASN A 37 3.07 12.84 -5.15
CA ASN A 37 4.43 12.35 -5.32
C ASN A 37 5.39 13.18 -4.47
N GLY A 38 6.28 12.51 -3.73
CA GLY A 38 7.19 13.17 -2.78
C GLY A 38 6.58 13.43 -1.39
N ALA A 39 5.29 13.21 -1.14
CA ALA A 39 4.65 13.44 0.16
C ALA A 39 5.17 12.55 1.30
N GLY A 40 5.88 11.44 1.00
CA GLY A 40 6.45 10.54 2.00
C GLY A 40 5.84 9.14 2.06
N LYS A 41 4.90 8.80 1.17
CA LYS A 41 4.22 7.50 1.16
C LYS A 41 5.20 6.32 1.13
N SER A 42 6.04 6.24 0.10
CA SER A 42 7.04 5.15 -0.05
C SER A 42 8.07 5.14 1.08
N THR A 43 8.48 6.31 1.57
CA THR A 43 9.38 6.41 2.73
C THR A 43 8.72 5.83 3.97
N THR A 44 7.44 6.12 4.20
CA THR A 44 6.66 5.54 5.30
C THR A 44 6.61 4.02 5.20
N LEU A 45 6.26 3.46 4.02
CA LEU A 45 6.19 2.01 3.83
C LEU A 45 7.56 1.34 4.01
N LYS A 46 8.62 1.94 3.45
CA LYS A 46 10.00 1.43 3.62
C LYS A 46 10.47 1.47 5.08
N SER A 47 10.10 2.51 5.83
CA SER A 47 10.45 2.61 7.26
C SER A 47 9.66 1.59 8.09
N ILE A 48 8.38 1.38 7.81
CA ILE A 48 7.57 0.34 8.46
C ILE A 48 8.17 -1.06 8.26
N LEU A 49 8.78 -1.33 7.10
CA LEU A 49 9.40 -2.61 6.74
C LEU A 49 10.88 -2.72 7.12
N ASN A 50 11.44 -1.71 7.81
CA ASN A 50 12.86 -1.62 8.14
C ASN A 50 13.81 -1.69 6.92
N MET A 51 13.30 -1.34 5.74
CA MET A 51 14.14 -1.15 4.53
C MET A 51 14.87 0.20 4.60
N VAL A 52 14.32 1.12 5.36
CA VAL A 52 14.92 2.38 5.79
C VAL A 52 14.71 2.48 7.29
N HIS A 53 15.80 2.51 8.05
CA HIS A 53 15.69 2.60 9.51
C HIS A 53 15.16 3.99 9.92
N PRO A 54 14.04 4.06 10.68
CA PRO A 54 13.51 5.35 11.15
C PRO A 54 14.44 5.97 12.20
N ASP A 55 14.35 7.29 12.35
CA ASP A 55 15.13 8.03 13.36
C ASP A 55 14.44 7.98 14.74
N SER A 56 13.10 7.83 14.75
CA SER A 56 12.31 7.65 15.96
C SER A 56 10.92 7.06 15.65
N GLY A 57 10.21 6.68 16.71
CA GLY A 57 8.88 6.06 16.64
C GLY A 57 8.93 4.55 16.71
N ASP A 58 7.75 3.94 16.85
CA ASP A 58 7.60 2.49 16.92
C ASP A 58 6.61 1.95 15.91
N VAL A 59 6.87 0.72 15.49
CA VAL A 59 6.00 -0.08 14.62
C VAL A 59 5.66 -1.38 15.33
N LYS A 60 4.37 -1.65 15.52
CA LYS A 60 3.89 -2.94 16.02
C LYS A 60 3.10 -3.65 14.93
N MET A 61 3.44 -4.91 14.66
CA MET A 61 2.71 -5.78 13.74
C MET A 61 2.29 -7.05 14.45
N PHE A 62 1.04 -7.46 14.24
CA PHE A 62 0.49 -8.68 14.87
C PHE A 62 0.61 -8.67 16.41
N GLY A 63 0.66 -7.48 17.02
CA GLY A 63 0.84 -7.30 18.47
C GLY A 63 2.30 -7.30 18.95
N MET A 64 3.26 -7.59 18.08
CA MET A 64 4.70 -7.62 18.37
C MET A 64 5.38 -6.32 17.97
N ASP A 65 6.45 -5.95 18.68
CA ASP A 65 7.37 -4.91 18.22
C ASP A 65 8.06 -5.41 16.94
N PHE A 66 7.90 -4.65 15.85
CA PHE A 66 8.37 -5.12 14.53
C PHE A 66 9.89 -5.24 14.48
N TYR A 67 10.62 -4.28 15.07
CA TYR A 67 12.08 -4.25 14.95
C TYR A 67 12.75 -5.33 15.80
N GLN A 68 12.11 -5.75 16.87
CA GLN A 68 12.58 -6.87 17.72
C GLN A 68 12.20 -8.24 17.15
N HIS A 69 11.07 -8.32 16.43
CA HIS A 69 10.50 -9.56 15.88
C HIS A 69 10.37 -9.51 14.36
N GLU A 70 11.36 -8.89 13.69
CA GLU A 70 11.31 -8.60 12.25
C GLU A 70 11.11 -9.88 11.43
N LYS A 71 11.83 -10.95 11.77
CA LYS A 71 11.77 -12.23 11.07
C LYS A 71 10.39 -12.87 11.16
N GLU A 72 9.81 -12.92 12.36
CA GLU A 72 8.48 -13.48 12.62
C GLU A 72 7.38 -12.67 11.94
N CYS A 73 7.49 -11.35 11.98
CA CYS A 73 6.55 -10.45 11.30
C CYS A 73 6.62 -10.62 9.77
N LYS A 74 7.83 -10.67 9.20
CA LYS A 74 8.03 -10.81 7.74
C LYS A 74 7.50 -12.14 7.20
N GLN A 75 7.38 -13.20 8.01
CA GLN A 75 6.71 -14.43 7.58
C GLN A 75 5.22 -14.24 7.26
N GLN A 76 4.59 -13.20 7.81
CA GLN A 76 3.17 -12.94 7.69
C GLN A 76 2.84 -11.71 6.83
N ILE A 77 3.85 -11.13 6.17
CA ILE A 77 3.72 -9.93 5.33
C ILE A 77 4.01 -10.28 3.88
N GLY A 78 3.13 -9.84 2.98
CA GLY A 78 3.40 -9.81 1.54
C GLY A 78 3.74 -8.38 1.13
N VAL A 79 4.79 -8.20 0.33
CA VAL A 79 5.24 -6.88 -0.10
C VAL A 79 5.26 -6.80 -1.62
N VAL A 80 4.69 -5.73 -2.18
CA VAL A 80 4.72 -5.42 -3.61
C VAL A 80 5.15 -3.96 -3.77
N PHE A 81 6.35 -3.74 -4.30
CA PHE A 81 6.79 -2.40 -4.67
C PHE A 81 6.62 -2.20 -6.17
N GLY A 82 5.86 -1.18 -6.55
CA GLY A 82 5.71 -0.76 -7.94
C GLY A 82 7.04 -0.28 -8.52
N GLY A 83 7.26 -0.52 -9.81
CA GLY A 83 8.44 -0.04 -10.53
C GLY A 83 9.76 -0.73 -10.20
N VAL A 84 9.77 -1.75 -9.34
CA VAL A 84 10.98 -2.53 -9.05
C VAL A 84 11.06 -3.74 -9.97
N ASP A 85 12.03 -3.75 -10.87
CA ASP A 85 12.33 -4.92 -11.70
C ASP A 85 13.12 -5.95 -10.88
N PHE A 86 12.36 -6.83 -10.24
CA PHE A 86 12.87 -7.90 -9.40
C PHE A 86 13.39 -9.06 -10.27
N TYR A 87 14.70 -9.13 -10.45
CA TYR A 87 15.35 -10.13 -11.31
C TYR A 87 14.79 -10.20 -12.74
N PRO A 88 14.87 -9.13 -13.56
CA PRO A 88 14.15 -8.99 -14.81
C PRO A 88 14.45 -10.09 -15.83
N LEU A 89 15.65 -10.66 -15.81
CA LEU A 89 16.11 -11.70 -16.77
C LEU A 89 15.84 -13.14 -16.30
N LYS A 90 15.30 -13.33 -15.09
CA LYS A 90 15.00 -14.66 -14.56
C LYS A 90 13.56 -15.07 -14.86
N LYS A 91 13.35 -16.37 -15.08
CA LYS A 91 12.01 -16.97 -15.17
C LYS A 91 11.30 -16.84 -13.82
N LEU A 92 9.96 -16.75 -13.85
CA LEU A 92 9.16 -16.70 -12.63
C LEU A 92 9.37 -17.94 -11.77
N SER A 93 9.42 -19.12 -12.36
CA SER A 93 9.74 -20.40 -11.68
C SER A 93 11.06 -20.32 -10.90
N SER A 94 12.11 -19.71 -11.47
CA SER A 94 13.41 -19.53 -10.79
C SER A 94 13.32 -18.55 -9.62
N ILE A 95 12.59 -17.45 -9.77
CA ILE A 95 12.37 -16.45 -8.71
C ILE A 95 11.59 -17.10 -7.56
N THR A 96 10.52 -17.82 -7.89
CA THR A 96 9.68 -18.54 -6.91
C THR A 96 10.46 -19.60 -6.17
N ALA A 97 11.32 -20.38 -6.86
CA ALA A 97 12.15 -21.40 -6.22
C ALA A 97 13.11 -20.83 -5.16
N VAL A 98 13.56 -19.59 -5.34
CA VAL A 98 14.36 -18.89 -4.31
C VAL A 98 13.45 -18.32 -3.23
N THR A 99 12.37 -17.64 -3.59
CA THR A 99 11.47 -16.95 -2.66
C THR A 99 10.85 -17.90 -1.65
N ARG A 100 10.35 -19.08 -2.09
CA ARG A 100 9.71 -20.06 -1.20
C ARG A 100 10.61 -20.54 -0.06
N ARG A 101 11.95 -20.47 -0.22
CA ARG A 101 12.90 -20.91 0.83
C ARG A 101 12.93 -19.97 2.05
N PHE A 102 12.41 -18.75 1.90
CA PHE A 102 12.36 -17.78 2.99
C PHE A 102 11.08 -17.91 3.83
N TYR A 103 10.07 -18.66 3.37
CA TYR A 103 8.77 -18.76 4.03
C TYR A 103 8.48 -20.17 4.52
N ASN A 104 8.32 -20.32 5.82
CA ASN A 104 8.08 -21.61 6.46
C ASN A 104 6.71 -22.21 6.09
N ALA A 105 5.72 -21.35 5.82
CA ALA A 105 4.34 -21.72 5.52
C ALA A 105 4.05 -21.65 4.01
N TRP A 106 5.04 -21.93 3.16
CA TRP A 106 4.83 -21.94 1.72
C TRP A 106 3.87 -23.05 1.29
N ASP A 107 2.89 -22.71 0.48
CA ASP A 107 1.86 -23.59 -0.06
C ASP A 107 1.97 -23.62 -1.58
N GLN A 108 2.53 -24.72 -2.12
CA GLN A 108 2.78 -24.87 -3.55
C GLN A 108 1.47 -24.98 -4.35
N GLU A 109 0.44 -25.66 -3.80
CA GLU A 109 -0.84 -25.82 -4.49
C GLU A 109 -1.54 -24.47 -4.65
N LYS A 110 -1.46 -23.60 -3.63
CA LYS A 110 -1.97 -22.23 -3.75
C LYS A 110 -1.20 -21.39 -4.75
N TYR A 111 0.13 -21.55 -4.82
CA TYR A 111 0.92 -20.85 -5.81
C TYR A 111 0.46 -21.22 -7.23
N GLU A 112 0.33 -22.49 -7.53
CA GLU A 112 -0.15 -22.98 -8.83
C GLU A 112 -1.59 -22.53 -9.12
N HIS A 113 -2.46 -22.56 -8.11
CA HIS A 113 -3.80 -22.01 -8.22
C HIS A 113 -3.81 -20.52 -8.60
N TYR A 114 -2.96 -19.68 -7.96
CA TYR A 114 -2.89 -18.26 -8.29
C TYR A 114 -2.26 -17.99 -9.65
N LEU A 115 -1.28 -18.79 -10.10
CA LEU A 115 -0.76 -18.68 -11.46
C LEU A 115 -1.88 -18.92 -12.49
N ASN A 116 -2.64 -19.98 -12.31
CA ASN A 116 -3.79 -20.28 -13.18
C ASN A 116 -4.86 -19.19 -13.12
N LEU A 117 -5.21 -18.72 -11.92
CA LEU A 117 -6.23 -17.67 -11.71
C LEU A 117 -5.86 -16.36 -12.40
N PHE A 118 -4.58 -16.02 -12.43
CA PHE A 118 -4.06 -14.76 -12.99
C PHE A 118 -3.52 -14.90 -14.41
N ASP A 119 -3.66 -16.10 -15.02
CA ASP A 119 -3.14 -16.42 -16.36
C ASP A 119 -1.64 -16.11 -16.50
N LEU A 120 -0.85 -16.61 -15.55
CA LEU A 120 0.60 -16.39 -15.49
C LEU A 120 1.33 -17.68 -15.88
N ASP A 121 2.20 -17.57 -16.89
CA ASP A 121 3.14 -18.61 -17.30
C ASP A 121 4.46 -18.40 -16.55
N ASP A 122 4.84 -19.33 -15.66
CA ASP A 122 6.04 -19.20 -14.82
C ASP A 122 7.36 -19.52 -15.57
N GLU A 123 7.27 -19.97 -16.82
CA GLU A 123 8.41 -20.10 -17.73
C GLU A 123 8.81 -18.74 -18.35
N LYS A 124 7.95 -17.73 -18.34
CA LYS A 124 8.27 -16.37 -18.77
C LYS A 124 9.28 -15.70 -17.84
N LYS A 125 10.08 -14.81 -18.42
CA LYS A 125 10.97 -13.92 -17.64
C LYS A 125 10.17 -12.77 -17.05
N PHE A 126 10.56 -12.28 -15.88
CA PHE A 126 9.87 -11.19 -15.19
C PHE A 126 9.72 -9.93 -16.06
N LYS A 127 10.72 -9.58 -16.87
CA LYS A 127 10.66 -8.44 -17.81
C LYS A 127 9.64 -8.59 -18.94
N GLU A 128 9.18 -9.81 -19.21
CA GLU A 128 8.22 -10.11 -20.29
C GLU A 128 6.77 -9.89 -19.82
N LEU A 129 6.57 -9.66 -18.52
CA LEU A 129 5.27 -9.39 -17.94
C LEU A 129 4.87 -7.92 -18.12
N SER A 130 3.58 -7.68 -18.37
CA SER A 130 3.01 -6.33 -18.20
C SER A 130 3.08 -5.89 -16.73
N ASN A 131 2.93 -4.60 -16.46
CA ASN A 131 2.94 -4.11 -15.08
C ASN A 131 1.85 -4.77 -14.22
N GLY A 132 0.64 -4.96 -14.76
CA GLY A 132 -0.44 -5.67 -14.07
C GLY A 132 -0.09 -7.13 -13.77
N MET A 133 0.51 -7.85 -14.73
CA MET A 133 0.98 -9.22 -14.52
C MET A 133 2.09 -9.30 -13.47
N LYS A 134 3.01 -8.33 -13.43
CA LYS A 134 4.04 -8.25 -12.37
C LYS A 134 3.42 -8.15 -10.98
N VAL A 135 2.42 -7.27 -10.80
CA VAL A 135 1.71 -7.14 -9.51
C VAL A 135 0.97 -8.44 -9.17
N LYS A 136 0.25 -9.05 -10.11
CA LYS A 136 -0.43 -10.34 -9.93
C LYS A 136 0.53 -11.45 -9.52
N TYR A 137 1.70 -11.53 -10.14
CA TYR A 137 2.75 -12.49 -9.77
C TYR A 137 3.25 -12.26 -8.33
N LEU A 138 3.56 -11.03 -7.95
CA LEU A 138 4.00 -10.72 -6.59
C LEU A 138 2.91 -11.00 -5.54
N LEU A 139 1.63 -10.75 -5.89
CA LEU A 139 0.50 -11.16 -5.07
C LEU A 139 0.40 -12.69 -4.95
N SER A 140 0.64 -13.44 -6.04
CA SER A 140 0.66 -14.91 -5.99
C SER A 140 1.70 -15.42 -5.00
N LEU A 141 2.90 -14.87 -4.98
CA LEU A 141 3.93 -15.20 -4.00
C LEU A 141 3.45 -14.92 -2.56
N ALA A 142 2.93 -13.71 -2.32
CA ALA A 142 2.47 -13.27 -1.01
C ALA A 142 1.31 -14.12 -0.45
N LEU A 143 0.36 -14.47 -1.31
CA LEU A 143 -0.80 -15.28 -0.93
C LEU A 143 -0.42 -16.75 -0.69
N SER A 144 0.63 -17.24 -1.36
CA SER A 144 1.10 -18.63 -1.24
C SER A 144 1.87 -18.90 0.05
N HIS A 145 2.39 -17.88 0.73
CA HIS A 145 2.96 -18.05 2.08
C HIS A 145 2.02 -17.57 3.20
N HIS A 146 0.73 -17.43 2.89
CA HIS A 146 -0.33 -17.06 3.83
C HIS A 146 -0.13 -15.68 4.49
N ALA A 147 0.36 -14.69 3.75
CA ALA A 147 0.48 -13.33 4.26
C ALA A 147 -0.87 -12.84 4.80
N LYS A 148 -0.84 -12.27 6.02
CA LYS A 148 -2.00 -11.67 6.69
C LYS A 148 -2.11 -10.16 6.39
N LEU A 149 -0.98 -9.52 6.11
CA LEU A 149 -0.90 -8.13 5.73
C LEU A 149 -0.16 -8.00 4.40
N LEU A 150 -0.81 -7.41 3.40
CA LEU A 150 -0.19 -7.03 2.14
C LEU A 150 0.16 -5.54 2.19
N ILE A 151 1.42 -5.19 1.91
CA ILE A 151 1.91 -3.82 1.85
C ILE A 151 2.33 -3.54 0.41
N LEU A 152 1.63 -2.62 -0.25
CA LEU A 152 1.77 -2.37 -1.67
C LEU A 152 2.11 -0.89 -1.91
N ASP A 153 3.19 -0.63 -2.63
CA ASP A 153 3.59 0.74 -2.97
C ASP A 153 3.24 1.04 -4.43
N GLU A 154 2.30 1.95 -4.65
CA GLU A 154 1.80 2.39 -5.96
C GLU A 154 1.42 1.21 -6.90
N PRO A 155 0.64 0.19 -6.45
CA PRO A 155 0.43 -1.03 -7.22
C PRO A 155 -0.37 -0.84 -8.51
N THR A 156 -1.13 0.25 -8.61
CA THR A 156 -1.99 0.59 -9.74
C THR A 156 -1.35 1.58 -10.72
N SER A 157 -0.18 2.13 -10.36
CA SER A 157 0.51 3.13 -11.17
C SER A 157 0.95 2.55 -12.50
N GLY A 158 0.65 3.28 -13.60
CA GLY A 158 1.03 2.86 -14.96
C GLY A 158 0.24 1.66 -15.49
N LEU A 159 -0.87 1.29 -14.85
CA LEU A 159 -1.82 0.32 -15.40
C LEU A 159 -2.85 1.01 -16.30
N ASP A 160 -3.27 0.31 -17.35
CA ASP A 160 -4.44 0.70 -18.11
C ASP A 160 -5.72 0.61 -17.26
N PRO A 161 -6.82 1.28 -17.63
CA PRO A 161 -8.03 1.32 -16.82
C PRO A 161 -8.65 -0.05 -16.52
N VAL A 162 -8.54 -1.02 -17.43
CA VAL A 162 -9.11 -2.36 -17.25
C VAL A 162 -8.29 -3.16 -16.25
N SER A 163 -6.98 -3.23 -16.46
CA SER A 163 -6.04 -3.91 -15.53
C SER A 163 -6.10 -3.32 -14.12
N ARG A 164 -6.29 -2.01 -14.01
CA ARG A 164 -6.42 -1.31 -12.74
C ARG A 164 -7.71 -1.69 -12.02
N ASP A 165 -8.86 -1.67 -12.72
CA ASP A 165 -10.15 -2.07 -12.14
C ASP A 165 -10.12 -3.53 -11.67
N GLU A 166 -9.57 -4.42 -12.47
CA GLU A 166 -9.38 -5.83 -12.13
C GLU A 166 -8.54 -6.00 -10.86
N LEU A 167 -7.43 -5.25 -10.72
CA LEU A 167 -6.57 -5.32 -9.54
C LEU A 167 -7.30 -4.84 -8.27
N LEU A 168 -8.09 -3.78 -8.35
CA LEU A 168 -8.90 -3.29 -7.23
C LEU A 168 -9.99 -4.30 -6.82
N HIS A 169 -10.58 -5.02 -7.78
CA HIS A 169 -11.47 -6.13 -7.50
C HIS A 169 -10.76 -7.29 -6.79
N ILE A 170 -9.54 -7.62 -7.22
CA ILE A 170 -8.70 -8.62 -6.54
C ILE A 170 -8.46 -8.22 -5.08
N PHE A 171 -8.15 -6.95 -4.80
CA PHE A 171 -7.96 -6.47 -3.42
C PHE A 171 -9.20 -6.71 -2.54
N LYS A 172 -10.39 -6.37 -3.04
CA LYS A 172 -11.64 -6.65 -2.32
C LYS A 172 -11.86 -8.15 -2.06
N ARG A 173 -11.56 -8.99 -3.03
CA ARG A 173 -11.67 -10.45 -2.88
C ARG A 173 -10.68 -11.00 -1.86
N ILE A 174 -9.46 -10.49 -1.81
CA ILE A 174 -8.43 -10.90 -0.83
C ILE A 174 -8.88 -10.59 0.61
N THR A 175 -9.60 -9.49 0.83
CA THR A 175 -10.04 -9.06 2.18
C THR A 175 -11.44 -9.53 2.56
N ALA A 176 -12.20 -10.14 1.64
CA ALA A 176 -13.59 -10.51 1.82
C ALA A 176 -13.83 -11.49 2.99
N ASP A 177 -12.91 -12.41 3.22
CA ASP A 177 -12.96 -13.38 4.33
C ASP A 177 -12.48 -12.79 5.67
N LYS A 178 -12.06 -11.52 5.68
CA LYS A 178 -11.48 -10.80 6.84
C LYS A 178 -10.23 -11.44 7.43
N ALA A 179 -9.65 -12.44 6.78
CA ALA A 179 -8.42 -13.09 7.21
C ALA A 179 -7.17 -12.28 6.81
N ARG A 180 -7.30 -11.42 5.79
CA ARG A 180 -6.21 -10.62 5.24
C ARG A 180 -6.56 -9.14 5.22
N SER A 181 -5.54 -8.30 5.27
CA SER A 181 -5.66 -6.85 5.18
C SER A 181 -4.67 -6.31 4.16
N ILE A 182 -4.98 -5.16 3.61
CA ILE A 182 -4.13 -4.48 2.62
C ILE A 182 -3.84 -3.07 3.11
N LEU A 183 -2.57 -2.68 3.05
CA LEU A 183 -2.10 -1.30 3.12
C LEU A 183 -1.48 -0.96 1.77
N PHE A 184 -2.06 -0.03 1.02
CA PHE A 184 -1.46 0.38 -0.25
C PHE A 184 -1.33 1.89 -0.38
N SER A 185 -0.22 2.33 -0.96
CA SER A 185 -0.02 3.73 -1.31
C SER A 185 -0.56 4.01 -2.71
N THR A 186 -1.11 5.19 -2.88
CA THR A 186 -1.51 5.70 -4.20
C THR A 186 -1.57 7.23 -4.19
N HIS A 187 -1.44 7.83 -5.37
CA HIS A 187 -1.78 9.24 -5.61
C HIS A 187 -3.10 9.36 -6.40
N ILE A 188 -3.77 8.25 -6.67
CA ILE A 188 -4.98 8.15 -7.48
C ILE A 188 -6.19 7.97 -6.55
N THR A 189 -6.94 9.05 -6.37
CA THR A 189 -8.10 9.11 -5.46
C THR A 189 -9.18 8.09 -5.82
N SER A 190 -9.44 7.90 -7.11
CA SER A 190 -10.47 6.97 -7.59
C SER A 190 -10.22 5.50 -7.21
N ASP A 191 -8.97 5.10 -6.93
CA ASP A 191 -8.66 3.76 -6.43
C ASP A 191 -9.20 3.56 -5.02
N LEU A 192 -9.02 4.58 -4.18
CA LEU A 192 -9.53 4.57 -2.80
C LEU A 192 -11.05 4.62 -2.76
N ASP A 193 -11.67 5.40 -3.65
CA ASP A 193 -13.13 5.45 -3.76
C ASP A 193 -13.72 4.08 -4.06
N ARG A 194 -13.00 3.27 -4.85
CA ARG A 194 -13.46 1.94 -5.25
C ARG A 194 -13.24 0.86 -4.21
N CYS A 195 -12.17 0.89 -3.44
CA CYS A 195 -11.82 -0.26 -2.61
C CYS A 195 -11.40 0.03 -1.18
N ALA A 196 -11.06 1.27 -0.79
CA ALA A 196 -10.57 1.53 0.55
C ALA A 196 -11.70 1.59 1.59
N ASP A 197 -11.43 0.98 2.76
CA ASP A 197 -12.26 1.08 3.97
C ASP A 197 -11.76 2.20 4.88
N ASP A 198 -10.43 2.39 4.94
CA ASP A 198 -9.76 3.40 5.74
C ASP A 198 -8.82 4.22 4.87
N ILE A 199 -8.61 5.48 5.23
CA ILE A 199 -7.73 6.40 4.51
C ILE A 199 -6.78 7.09 5.47
N THR A 200 -5.50 7.13 5.09
CA THR A 200 -4.47 7.95 5.73
C THR A 200 -3.91 8.91 4.70
N TYR A 201 -4.06 10.22 4.93
CA TYR A 201 -3.55 11.26 4.04
C TYR A 201 -2.24 11.82 4.57
N ILE A 202 -1.19 11.67 3.75
CA ILE A 202 0.14 12.24 4.03
C ILE A 202 0.40 13.42 3.10
N GLN A 203 0.79 14.56 3.69
CA GLN A 203 1.24 15.76 2.99
C GLN A 203 2.54 16.26 3.62
N ASN A 204 3.56 16.52 2.79
CA ASN A 204 4.86 17.06 3.23
C ASN A 204 5.47 16.33 4.46
N GLY A 205 5.37 15.01 4.46
CA GLY A 205 5.88 14.15 5.53
C GLY A 205 5.02 14.09 6.80
N ASN A 206 3.85 14.72 6.84
CA ASN A 206 2.93 14.74 7.96
C ASN A 206 1.64 13.99 7.64
N VAL A 207 1.05 13.32 8.64
CA VAL A 207 -0.31 12.77 8.52
C VAL A 207 -1.31 13.88 8.83
N LEU A 208 -2.07 14.30 7.84
CA LEU A 208 -3.16 15.26 8.03
C LEU A 208 -4.36 14.60 8.71
N LYS A 209 -4.72 13.42 8.26
CA LYS A 209 -5.84 12.64 8.80
C LYS A 209 -5.65 11.16 8.53
N SER A 210 -6.08 10.34 9.50
CA SER A 210 -6.22 8.89 9.36
C SER A 210 -7.53 8.46 10.02
N ALA A 211 -8.45 7.87 9.24
CA ALA A 211 -9.77 7.46 9.73
C ALA A 211 -10.42 6.45 8.76
N ASP A 212 -11.56 5.86 9.17
CA ASP A 212 -12.45 5.20 8.21
C ASP A 212 -12.91 6.21 7.14
N LYS A 213 -13.23 5.71 5.95
CA LYS A 213 -13.49 6.54 4.77
C LYS A 213 -14.56 7.60 5.02
N ASP A 214 -15.66 7.26 5.67
CA ASP A 214 -16.76 8.20 5.90
C ASP A 214 -16.37 9.27 6.90
N ALA A 215 -15.72 8.91 8.00
CA ALA A 215 -15.19 9.87 8.98
C ALA A 215 -14.07 10.72 8.39
N PHE A 216 -13.26 10.14 7.49
CA PHE A 216 -12.24 10.88 6.76
C PHE A 216 -12.88 11.99 5.92
N LEU A 217 -13.86 11.68 5.07
CA LEU A 217 -14.54 12.66 4.21
C LEU A 217 -15.17 13.77 5.05
N ARG A 218 -15.94 13.42 6.09
CA ARG A 218 -16.55 14.39 7.00
C ARG A 218 -15.55 15.31 7.69
N SER A 219 -14.33 14.86 7.97
CA SER A 219 -13.32 15.69 8.64
C SER A 219 -12.82 16.86 7.79
N PHE A 220 -13.10 16.86 6.49
CA PHE A 220 -12.76 17.92 5.54
C PHE A 220 -13.97 18.78 5.13
N ASP A 221 -15.12 18.64 5.80
CA ASP A 221 -16.30 19.49 5.52
C ASP A 221 -16.02 20.99 5.68
N HIS A 222 -15.03 21.37 6.49
CA HIS A 222 -14.58 22.75 6.64
C HIS A 222 -13.97 23.37 5.36
N LEU A 223 -13.58 22.55 4.39
CA LEU A 223 -13.09 23.01 3.08
C LEU A 223 -14.23 23.30 2.09
N ARG A 224 -15.49 23.02 2.46
CA ARG A 224 -16.64 23.28 1.59
C ARG A 224 -16.92 24.77 1.47
N THR A 225 -17.36 25.15 0.28
CA THR A 225 -17.86 26.50 -0.02
C THR A 225 -19.38 26.50 -0.13
N SER A 226 -20.00 27.66 -0.24
CA SER A 226 -21.45 27.80 -0.45
C SER A 226 -21.95 27.20 -1.78
N GLU A 227 -21.03 26.94 -2.71
CA GLU A 227 -21.34 26.35 -4.02
C GLU A 227 -21.41 24.82 -3.99
N ASP A 228 -20.83 24.18 -2.96
CA ASP A 228 -20.77 22.73 -2.85
C ASP A 228 -22.09 22.15 -2.34
N LYS A 229 -22.91 21.63 -3.26
CA LYS A 229 -24.22 21.01 -2.95
C LYS A 229 -24.10 19.62 -2.29
N GLN A 230 -22.97 18.93 -2.47
CA GLN A 230 -22.69 17.59 -1.98
C GLN A 230 -21.42 17.55 -1.13
N PRO A 231 -21.19 16.50 -0.31
CA PRO A 231 -19.91 16.28 0.35
C PRO A 231 -18.76 16.24 -0.65
N LEU A 232 -17.58 16.74 -0.24
CA LEU A 232 -16.40 16.72 -1.10
C LEU A 232 -15.95 15.29 -1.37
N THR A 233 -15.54 15.05 -2.61
CA THR A 233 -14.84 13.83 -3.02
C THR A 233 -13.39 13.82 -2.51
N LEU A 234 -12.74 12.67 -2.51
CA LEU A 234 -11.31 12.58 -2.18
C LEU A 234 -10.44 13.46 -3.09
N GLU A 235 -10.80 13.54 -4.37
CA GLU A 235 -10.09 14.38 -5.33
C GLU A 235 -10.23 15.87 -5.00
N GLU A 236 -11.43 16.33 -4.70
CA GLU A 236 -11.68 17.74 -4.30
C GLU A 236 -10.98 18.09 -2.99
N ILE A 237 -10.98 17.18 -2.00
CA ILE A 237 -10.22 17.36 -0.76
C ILE A 237 -8.74 17.56 -1.06
N MET A 238 -8.15 16.66 -1.86
CA MET A 238 -6.74 16.80 -2.24
C MET A 238 -6.46 18.10 -2.99
N LEU A 239 -7.29 18.43 -3.99
CA LEU A 239 -7.11 19.65 -4.77
C LEU A 239 -7.17 20.91 -3.88
N ARG A 240 -8.13 20.99 -2.95
CA ARG A 240 -8.29 22.16 -2.09
C ARG A 240 -7.20 22.26 -1.03
N THR A 241 -6.79 21.11 -0.47
CA THR A 241 -5.71 21.07 0.53
C THR A 241 -4.36 21.44 -0.09
N GLU A 242 -4.13 21.02 -1.33
CA GLU A 242 -2.84 21.24 -2.01
C GLU A 242 -2.75 22.59 -2.74
N ARG A 243 -3.90 23.21 -3.13
CA ARG A 243 -3.93 24.56 -3.73
C ARG A 243 -3.68 25.65 -2.70
N SER A 244 -3.96 25.43 -1.44
CA SER A 244 -3.67 26.41 -0.37
C SER A 244 -2.16 26.72 -0.25
N ASP A 245 -1.29 25.90 -0.81
CA ASP A 245 0.16 26.11 -0.87
C ASP A 245 0.62 26.84 -2.16
N PHE A 246 -0.30 27.13 -3.08
CA PHE A 246 0.03 27.81 -4.34
C PHE A 246 -0.42 29.27 -4.26
N ASP A 247 0.53 30.17 -4.08
CA ASP A 247 0.27 31.62 -4.13
C ASP A 247 0.06 32.06 -5.58
N GLU A 248 -1.20 32.28 -6.00
CA GLU A 248 -1.57 32.76 -7.34
C GLU A 248 -1.00 34.16 -7.63
N THR A 249 -0.48 34.87 -6.62
CA THR A 249 0.11 36.22 -6.80
C THR A 249 1.54 36.18 -7.33
N ALA A 250 2.14 34.98 -7.45
CA ALA A 250 3.51 34.80 -7.95
C ALA A 250 3.62 34.60 -9.48
N LEU A 251 2.48 34.65 -10.21
CA LEU A 251 2.41 34.62 -11.68
C LEU A 251 2.18 36.02 -12.25
#